data_fb38a3fa904e4ed3d6d0f57952588218
#
_entry.id   fb38a3fa904e4ed3d6d0f57952588218
#
_cell.length_a   1.000
_cell.length_b   1.000
_cell.length_c   1.000
_cell.angle_alpha   90.00
_cell.angle_beta   90.00
_cell.angle_gamma   90.00
#
_symmetry.space_group_name_H-M   'P 1'
#
loop_
_entity.id
_entity.type
_entity.pdbx_description
1 polymer ?
#
loop_
_entity_poly.entity_id
_entity_poly.type
_entity_poly.pdbx_seq_one_letter_code
_entity_poly.pdbx_strand_id
1 'polypeptide(L)'
;MDSLFLFQFACFIFMLVNAFFVALSYLHVRWENKRYERSRWMIVVAMIGLAIQYAVQMAFGFRAADDSLGAIINILIYTPCFSLISLGIYNIETIRTNIRKMILMCSGIYAAIIVVFCVGISIHQSLYIRKGIYLMLALFCISVIYCIFMILREMIRRKNMLETMAATDMLPYVRYSRASVIILWLAVLAMPVAIFSTTLLYIVGPAVLLALMFFNLTFIALGSSYIPTEEFLDKVEDNQLTYENRIYKIGGGIIAFCQTTEFY
;
A
#
# COMPACT_ATOMS: atom_id res chain seq x y z
N MET A 1 -0.69 18.81 -31.20
CA MET A 1 -0.42 17.79 -30.17
C MET A 1 -1.76 17.45 -29.53
N ASP A 2 -2.13 16.18 -29.50
CA ASP A 2 -3.43 15.78 -28.98
C ASP A 2 -3.47 15.99 -27.46
N SER A 3 -4.59 16.51 -26.97
CA SER A 3 -4.78 16.78 -25.52
C SER A 3 -4.55 15.52 -24.66
N LEU A 4 -4.89 14.35 -25.21
CA LEU A 4 -4.66 13.05 -24.57
C LEU A 4 -3.16 12.74 -24.39
N PHE A 5 -2.35 13.01 -25.41
CA PHE A 5 -0.90 12.80 -25.35
C PHE A 5 -0.26 13.71 -24.29
N LEU A 6 -0.63 14.99 -24.26
CA LEU A 6 -0.13 15.93 -23.25
C LEU A 6 -0.50 15.49 -21.83
N PHE A 7 -1.74 15.03 -21.65
CA PHE A 7 -2.20 14.50 -20.37
C PHE A 7 -1.40 13.26 -19.93
N GLN A 8 -1.21 12.30 -20.85
CA GLN A 8 -0.43 11.08 -20.57
C GLN A 8 1.03 11.40 -20.27
N PHE A 9 1.63 12.36 -20.97
CA PHE A 9 2.99 12.82 -20.72
C PHE A 9 3.13 13.48 -19.35
N ALA A 10 2.18 14.34 -18.97
CA ALA A 10 2.16 14.93 -17.63
C ALA A 10 2.05 13.85 -16.53
N CYS A 11 1.17 12.86 -16.72
CA CYS A 11 1.03 11.73 -15.79
C CYS A 11 2.33 10.89 -15.70
N PHE A 12 2.99 10.64 -16.84
CA PHE A 12 4.27 9.94 -16.89
C PHE A 12 5.35 10.63 -16.06
N ILE A 13 5.57 11.94 -16.32
CA ILE A 13 6.54 12.73 -15.56
C ILE A 13 6.19 12.75 -14.05
N PHE A 14 4.91 12.95 -13.73
CA PHE A 14 4.44 12.98 -12.35
C PHE A 14 4.76 11.66 -11.63
N MET A 15 4.52 10.51 -12.26
CA MET A 15 4.82 9.20 -11.70
C MET A 15 6.33 8.98 -11.48
N LEU A 16 7.16 9.39 -12.44
CA LEU A 16 8.63 9.29 -12.30
C LEU A 16 9.15 10.17 -11.16
N VAL A 17 8.66 11.41 -11.06
CA VAL A 17 9.05 12.33 -9.98
C VAL A 17 8.67 11.75 -8.61
N ASN A 18 7.44 11.22 -8.48
CA ASN A 18 7.00 10.59 -7.24
C ASN A 18 7.82 9.32 -6.91
N ALA A 19 8.12 8.48 -7.90
CA ALA A 19 8.98 7.30 -7.70
C ALA A 19 10.36 7.72 -7.20
N PHE A 20 10.93 8.78 -7.76
CA PHE A 20 12.22 9.32 -7.35
C PHE A 20 12.19 9.86 -5.91
N PHE A 21 11.16 10.63 -5.53
CA PHE A 21 11.02 11.13 -4.16
C PHE A 21 10.90 9.99 -3.14
N VAL A 22 10.10 8.97 -3.43
CA VAL A 22 9.99 7.80 -2.56
C VAL A 22 11.30 7.00 -2.52
N ALA A 23 12.00 6.87 -3.65
CA ALA A 23 13.30 6.20 -3.70
C ALA A 23 14.36 6.90 -2.86
N LEU A 24 14.38 8.24 -2.84
CA LEU A 24 15.30 9.03 -2.04
C LEU A 24 14.93 9.12 -0.56
N SER A 25 13.74 8.71 -0.17
CA SER A 25 13.26 8.81 1.22
C SER A 25 14.11 8.02 2.24
N TYR A 26 14.98 7.11 1.77
CA TYR A 26 15.92 6.38 2.64
C TYR A 26 16.89 7.29 3.39
N LEU A 27 17.15 8.50 2.91
CA LEU A 27 18.03 9.47 3.55
C LEU A 27 17.57 9.91 4.94
N HIS A 28 16.28 9.74 5.24
CA HIS A 28 15.66 10.11 6.50
C HIS A 28 15.33 8.94 7.41
N VAL A 29 15.56 7.70 6.96
CA VAL A 29 15.18 6.48 7.69
C VAL A 29 16.41 5.87 8.35
N ARG A 30 16.28 5.43 9.60
CA ARG A 30 17.31 4.64 10.27
C ARG A 30 17.51 3.32 9.52
N TRP A 31 18.76 2.99 9.22
CA TRP A 31 19.17 1.84 8.41
C TRP A 31 18.64 0.47 8.90
N GLU A 32 18.21 0.39 10.13
CA GLU A 32 17.78 -0.86 10.77
C GLU A 32 16.36 -1.30 10.37
N ASN A 33 15.59 -0.46 9.68
CA ASN A 33 14.19 -0.75 9.38
C ASN A 33 13.98 -1.48 8.04
N LYS A 34 14.35 -2.78 8.00
CA LYS A 34 14.19 -3.65 6.82
C LYS A 34 12.75 -3.72 6.30
N ARG A 35 11.76 -3.51 7.16
CA ARG A 35 10.34 -3.58 6.81
C ARG A 35 9.90 -2.37 6.01
N TYR A 36 10.27 -1.17 6.47
CA TYR A 36 10.04 0.08 5.75
C TYR A 36 10.76 0.06 4.39
N GLU A 37 12.01 -0.36 4.37
CA GLU A 37 12.83 -0.50 3.16
C GLU A 37 12.16 -1.38 2.10
N ARG A 38 11.66 -2.55 2.49
CA ARG A 38 10.92 -3.45 1.60
C ARG A 38 9.65 -2.79 1.05
N SER A 39 8.88 -2.12 1.90
CA SER A 39 7.66 -1.42 1.49
C SER A 39 7.95 -0.28 0.54
N ARG A 40 8.99 0.49 0.81
CA ARG A 40 9.47 1.57 -0.05
C ARG A 40 9.76 1.07 -1.47
N TRP A 41 10.55 0.00 -1.59
CA TRP A 41 10.87 -0.57 -2.90
C TRP A 41 9.65 -1.13 -3.63
N MET A 42 8.69 -1.74 -2.92
CA MET A 42 7.43 -2.18 -3.54
C MET A 42 6.67 -1.00 -4.15
N ILE A 43 6.59 0.13 -3.45
CA ILE A 43 5.91 1.34 -3.92
C ILE A 43 6.66 1.96 -5.10
N VAL A 44 8.00 2.07 -5.03
CA VAL A 44 8.82 2.60 -6.13
C VAL A 44 8.66 1.77 -7.40
N VAL A 45 8.74 0.44 -7.31
CA VAL A 45 8.56 -0.45 -8.46
C VAL A 45 7.15 -0.30 -9.05
N ALA A 46 6.12 -0.19 -8.22
CA ALA A 46 4.76 0.04 -8.67
C ALA A 46 4.60 1.37 -9.42
N MET A 47 5.22 2.45 -8.92
CA MET A 47 5.17 3.75 -9.59
C MET A 47 5.92 3.77 -10.92
N ILE A 48 7.07 3.10 -11.00
CA ILE A 48 7.79 2.90 -12.25
C ILE A 48 6.92 2.11 -13.23
N GLY A 49 6.23 1.06 -12.77
CA GLY A 49 5.28 0.29 -13.58
C GLY A 49 4.14 1.16 -14.13
N LEU A 50 3.58 2.06 -13.31
CA LEU A 50 2.57 3.02 -13.75
C LEU A 50 3.13 4.04 -14.74
N ALA A 51 4.37 4.50 -14.56
CA ALA A 51 5.05 5.36 -15.54
C ALA A 51 5.23 4.63 -16.88
N ILE A 52 5.70 3.38 -16.86
CA ILE A 52 5.84 2.54 -18.06
C ILE A 52 4.49 2.40 -18.78
N GLN A 53 3.39 2.22 -18.05
CA GLN A 53 2.05 2.14 -18.62
C GLN A 53 1.72 3.42 -19.45
N TYR A 54 1.99 4.61 -18.93
CA TYR A 54 1.77 5.84 -19.67
C TYR A 54 2.70 5.94 -20.90
N ALA A 55 3.96 5.53 -20.76
CA ALA A 55 4.91 5.50 -21.89
C ALA A 55 4.43 4.55 -23.00
N VAL A 56 3.95 3.36 -22.65
CA VAL A 56 3.38 2.39 -23.60
C VAL A 56 2.13 2.96 -24.30
N GLN A 57 1.24 3.60 -23.55
CA GLN A 57 0.05 4.24 -24.13
C GLN A 57 0.41 5.35 -25.14
N MET A 58 1.44 6.15 -24.82
CA MET A 58 1.93 7.20 -25.74
C MET A 58 2.63 6.64 -26.97
N ALA A 59 3.48 5.61 -26.79
CA ALA A 59 4.27 5.03 -27.87
C ALA A 59 3.41 4.28 -28.91
N PHE A 60 2.40 3.56 -28.45
CA PHE A 60 1.56 2.72 -29.32
C PHE A 60 0.19 3.30 -29.62
N GLY A 61 -0.21 4.37 -28.94
CA GLY A 61 -1.50 5.03 -29.17
C GLY A 61 -2.73 4.15 -28.93
N PHE A 62 -2.62 3.09 -28.09
CA PHE A 62 -3.68 2.12 -27.93
C PHE A 62 -5.03 2.75 -27.54
N ARG A 63 -5.01 3.73 -26.66
CA ARG A 63 -6.23 4.41 -26.22
C ARG A 63 -6.77 5.39 -27.26
N ALA A 64 -5.89 5.96 -28.08
CA ALA A 64 -6.31 6.81 -29.19
C ALA A 64 -6.95 5.99 -30.33
N ALA A 65 -6.52 4.73 -30.50
CA ALA A 65 -7.07 3.81 -31.49
C ALA A 65 -8.41 3.24 -31.03
N ASP A 66 -8.52 2.79 -29.78
CA ASP A 66 -9.73 2.21 -29.20
C ASP A 66 -9.69 2.22 -27.66
N ASP A 67 -10.77 2.71 -27.04
CA ASP A 67 -10.93 2.74 -25.59
C ASP A 67 -10.86 1.34 -24.97
N SER A 68 -11.33 0.30 -25.68
CA SER A 68 -11.30 -1.08 -25.20
C SER A 68 -9.89 -1.66 -25.13
N LEU A 69 -9.06 -1.37 -26.16
CA LEU A 69 -7.64 -1.77 -26.16
C LEU A 69 -6.87 -1.06 -25.04
N GLY A 70 -7.09 0.25 -24.93
CA GLY A 70 -6.52 1.01 -23.82
C GLY A 70 -6.91 0.47 -22.45
N ALA A 71 -8.16 0.03 -22.29
CA ALA A 71 -8.67 -0.54 -21.05
C ALA A 71 -8.01 -1.89 -20.72
N ILE A 72 -7.82 -2.77 -21.68
CA ILE A 72 -7.15 -4.07 -21.49
C ILE A 72 -5.72 -3.87 -20.97
N ILE A 73 -4.95 -3.00 -21.62
CA ILE A 73 -3.58 -2.72 -21.23
C ILE A 73 -3.52 -2.06 -19.85
N ASN A 74 -4.46 -1.16 -19.56
CA ASN A 74 -4.56 -0.55 -18.24
C ASN A 74 -4.80 -1.60 -17.15
N ILE A 75 -5.74 -2.53 -17.34
CA ILE A 75 -6.02 -3.59 -16.37
C ILE A 75 -4.80 -4.48 -16.16
N LEU A 76 -4.09 -4.86 -17.23
CA LEU A 76 -2.90 -5.71 -17.15
C LEU A 76 -1.77 -5.07 -16.35
N ILE A 77 -1.56 -3.75 -16.47
CA ILE A 77 -0.47 -3.06 -15.78
C ILE A 77 -0.93 -2.52 -14.42
N TYR A 78 -2.16 -2.02 -14.30
CA TYR A 78 -2.66 -1.47 -13.03
C TYR A 78 -2.81 -2.55 -11.96
N THR A 79 -3.25 -3.76 -12.32
CA THR A 79 -3.43 -4.83 -11.34
C THR A 79 -2.17 -5.14 -10.55
N PRO A 80 -1.00 -5.45 -11.16
CA PRO A 80 0.22 -5.70 -10.41
C PRO A 80 0.73 -4.44 -9.70
N CYS A 81 0.61 -3.25 -10.29
CA CYS A 81 1.07 -2.01 -9.66
C CYS A 81 0.27 -1.69 -8.39
N PHE A 82 -1.06 -1.74 -8.43
CA PHE A 82 -1.88 -1.52 -7.25
C PHE A 82 -1.73 -2.64 -6.22
N SER A 83 -1.52 -3.88 -6.64
CA SER A 83 -1.17 -4.98 -5.73
C SER A 83 0.14 -4.72 -5.00
N LEU A 84 1.17 -4.22 -5.67
CA LEU A 84 2.46 -3.88 -5.06
C LEU A 84 2.35 -2.71 -4.07
N ILE A 85 1.61 -1.64 -4.41
CA ILE A 85 1.33 -0.54 -3.48
C ILE A 85 0.61 -1.08 -2.24
N SER A 86 -0.41 -1.90 -2.45
CA SER A 86 -1.19 -2.51 -1.37
C SER A 86 -0.35 -3.42 -0.48
N LEU A 87 0.54 -4.22 -1.07
CA LEU A 87 1.49 -5.05 -0.34
C LEU A 87 2.48 -4.21 0.47
N GLY A 88 2.94 -3.09 -0.08
CA GLY A 88 3.79 -2.13 0.63
C GLY A 88 3.09 -1.54 1.85
N ILE A 89 1.84 -1.09 1.70
CA ILE A 89 1.03 -0.56 2.79
C ILE A 89 0.75 -1.66 3.83
N TYR A 90 0.30 -2.84 3.38
CA TYR A 90 0.01 -3.96 4.26
C TYR A 90 1.23 -4.40 5.07
N ASN A 91 2.41 -4.43 4.44
CA ASN A 91 3.66 -4.80 5.12
C ASN A 91 4.03 -3.85 6.27
N ILE A 92 3.66 -2.57 6.19
CA ILE A 92 3.87 -1.59 7.27
C ILE A 92 2.78 -1.71 8.35
N GLU A 93 1.52 -1.88 7.94
CA GLU A 93 0.38 -1.85 8.85
C GLU A 93 0.21 -3.18 9.61
N THR A 94 0.68 -4.31 9.06
CA THR A 94 0.50 -5.62 9.71
C THR A 94 1.37 -5.77 10.95
N ILE A 95 0.81 -6.35 11.99
CA ILE A 95 1.53 -6.68 13.23
C ILE A 95 2.40 -7.92 13.01
N ARG A 96 1.90 -8.88 12.24
CA ARG A 96 2.61 -10.14 11.95
C ARG A 96 3.29 -10.08 10.58
N THR A 97 4.47 -10.68 10.47
CA THR A 97 5.29 -10.71 9.24
C THR A 97 4.72 -11.56 8.10
N ASN A 98 3.50 -12.11 8.24
CA ASN A 98 2.98 -13.08 7.28
C ASN A 98 2.29 -12.41 6.08
N ILE A 99 3.08 -11.79 5.22
CA ILE A 99 2.65 -11.19 3.95
C ILE A 99 2.33 -12.25 2.87
N ARG A 100 2.76 -13.52 3.09
CA ARG A 100 2.67 -14.59 2.07
C ARG A 100 1.25 -14.84 1.56
N LYS A 101 0.25 -14.82 2.44
CA LYS A 101 -1.16 -15.02 2.05
C LYS A 101 -1.64 -13.93 1.08
N MET A 102 -1.30 -12.68 1.35
CA MET A 102 -1.69 -11.57 0.49
C MET A 102 -0.98 -11.64 -0.87
N ILE A 103 0.33 -11.96 -0.88
CA ILE A 103 1.08 -12.17 -2.13
C ILE A 103 0.44 -13.27 -2.96
N LEU A 104 0.12 -14.42 -2.35
CA LEU A 104 -0.45 -15.57 -3.05
C LEU A 104 -1.82 -15.25 -3.66
N MET A 105 -2.67 -14.53 -2.93
CA MET A 105 -3.98 -14.11 -3.45
C MET A 105 -3.87 -13.08 -4.58
N CYS A 106 -3.04 -12.05 -4.43
CA CYS A 106 -2.82 -11.04 -5.46
C CYS A 106 -2.20 -11.66 -6.72
N SER A 107 -1.20 -12.53 -6.58
CA SER A 107 -0.59 -13.22 -7.71
C SER A 107 -1.53 -14.20 -8.39
N GLY A 108 -2.39 -14.90 -7.62
CA GLY A 108 -3.41 -15.80 -8.17
C GLY A 108 -4.46 -15.06 -9.00
N ILE A 109 -4.97 -13.92 -8.50
CA ILE A 109 -5.93 -13.10 -9.25
C ILE A 109 -5.26 -12.53 -10.50
N TYR A 110 -4.01 -12.06 -10.41
CA TYR A 110 -3.28 -11.57 -11.58
C TYR A 110 -3.02 -12.66 -12.62
N ALA A 111 -2.64 -13.86 -12.19
CA ALA A 111 -2.51 -15.02 -13.08
C ALA A 111 -3.84 -15.34 -13.78
N ALA A 112 -4.97 -15.28 -13.07
CA ALA A 112 -6.29 -15.46 -13.68
C ALA A 112 -6.58 -14.40 -14.76
N ILE A 113 -6.23 -13.12 -14.53
CA ILE A 113 -6.37 -12.05 -15.52
C ILE A 113 -5.52 -12.36 -16.76
N ILE A 114 -4.27 -12.80 -16.59
CA ILE A 114 -3.39 -13.18 -17.72
C ILE A 114 -3.99 -14.37 -18.49
N VAL A 115 -4.52 -15.38 -17.81
CA VAL A 115 -5.16 -16.53 -18.46
C VAL A 115 -6.37 -16.08 -19.29
N VAL A 116 -7.25 -15.23 -18.73
CA VAL A 116 -8.39 -14.68 -19.46
C VAL A 116 -7.95 -13.91 -20.71
N PHE A 117 -6.87 -13.11 -20.57
CA PHE A 117 -6.29 -12.37 -21.69
C PHE A 117 -5.73 -13.30 -22.77
N CYS A 118 -4.90 -14.28 -22.39
CA CYS A 118 -4.30 -15.24 -23.35
C CYS A 118 -5.36 -16.10 -24.05
N VAL A 119 -6.36 -16.61 -23.33
CA VAL A 119 -7.47 -17.37 -23.89
C VAL A 119 -8.29 -16.48 -24.84
N GLY A 120 -8.55 -15.23 -24.47
CA GLY A 120 -9.26 -14.29 -25.31
C GLY A 120 -8.53 -14.03 -26.63
N ILE A 121 -7.21 -13.83 -26.62
CA ILE A 121 -6.39 -13.67 -27.84
C ILE A 121 -6.45 -14.95 -28.68
N SER A 122 -6.32 -16.12 -28.07
CA SER A 122 -6.32 -17.40 -28.77
C SER A 122 -7.64 -17.69 -29.51
N ILE A 123 -8.77 -17.25 -28.91
CA ILE A 123 -10.11 -17.46 -29.50
C ILE A 123 -10.38 -16.44 -30.61
N HIS A 124 -10.04 -15.14 -30.36
CA HIS A 124 -10.41 -14.06 -31.29
C HIS A 124 -9.32 -13.74 -32.32
N GLN A 125 -8.10 -14.30 -32.16
CA GLN A 125 -6.90 -14.00 -32.95
C GLN A 125 -6.63 -12.48 -33.10
N SER A 126 -7.11 -11.71 -32.13
CA SER A 126 -6.97 -10.27 -32.07
C SER A 126 -6.88 -9.83 -30.60
N LEU A 127 -6.30 -8.64 -30.38
CA LEU A 127 -6.28 -8.00 -29.06
C LEU A 127 -7.68 -7.52 -28.61
N TYR A 128 -8.68 -7.62 -29.48
CA TYR A 128 -10.06 -7.18 -29.27
C TYR A 128 -10.90 -8.23 -28.56
N ILE A 129 -10.83 -8.24 -27.23
CA ILE A 129 -11.50 -9.24 -26.39
C ILE A 129 -12.76 -8.62 -25.75
N ARG A 130 -13.81 -8.39 -26.54
CA ARG A 130 -15.01 -7.65 -26.10
C ARG A 130 -15.69 -8.24 -24.87
N LYS A 131 -15.81 -9.56 -24.76
CA LYS A 131 -16.42 -10.24 -23.60
C LYS A 131 -15.42 -10.46 -22.47
N GLY A 132 -14.16 -10.73 -22.79
CA GLY A 132 -13.10 -10.97 -21.82
C GLY A 132 -12.74 -9.73 -20.97
N ILE A 133 -12.91 -8.52 -21.52
CA ILE A 133 -12.61 -7.28 -20.81
C ILE A 133 -13.46 -7.11 -19.54
N TYR A 134 -14.74 -7.47 -19.57
CA TYR A 134 -15.61 -7.39 -18.40
C TYR A 134 -15.19 -8.36 -17.30
N LEU A 135 -14.73 -9.57 -17.68
CA LEU A 135 -14.22 -10.55 -16.74
C LEU A 135 -12.89 -10.09 -16.14
N MET A 136 -11.97 -9.55 -16.95
CA MET A 136 -10.73 -8.96 -16.47
C MET A 136 -10.99 -7.79 -15.53
N LEU A 137 -11.95 -6.92 -15.84
CA LEU A 137 -12.36 -5.81 -14.99
C LEU A 137 -12.95 -6.31 -13.66
N ALA A 138 -13.82 -7.33 -13.69
CA ALA A 138 -14.38 -7.92 -12.48
C ALA A 138 -13.27 -8.48 -11.57
N LEU A 139 -12.31 -9.21 -12.15
CA LEU A 139 -11.14 -9.71 -11.40
C LEU A 139 -10.28 -8.57 -10.82
N PHE A 140 -10.08 -7.50 -11.58
CA PHE A 140 -9.39 -6.30 -11.10
C PHE A 140 -10.12 -5.68 -9.91
N CYS A 141 -11.45 -5.48 -10.00
CA CYS A 141 -12.26 -4.96 -8.90
C CYS A 141 -12.19 -5.88 -7.66
N ILE A 142 -12.26 -7.20 -7.85
CA ILE A 142 -12.11 -8.18 -6.76
C ILE A 142 -10.73 -8.03 -6.10
N SER A 143 -9.66 -7.88 -6.89
CA SER A 143 -8.31 -7.67 -6.37
C SER A 143 -8.22 -6.40 -5.52
N VAL A 144 -8.77 -5.29 -6.02
CA VAL A 144 -8.77 -3.99 -5.32
C VAL A 144 -9.56 -4.09 -4.01
N ILE A 145 -10.78 -4.64 -4.05
CA ILE A 145 -11.64 -4.78 -2.86
C ILE A 145 -10.98 -5.69 -1.81
N TYR A 146 -10.38 -6.79 -2.24
CA TYR A 146 -9.63 -7.68 -1.35
C TYR A 146 -8.47 -6.96 -0.66
N CYS A 147 -7.67 -6.20 -1.42
CA CYS A 147 -6.56 -5.43 -0.88
C CYS A 147 -7.03 -4.38 0.13
N ILE A 148 -8.10 -3.64 -0.20
CA ILE A 148 -8.71 -2.65 0.70
C ILE A 148 -9.15 -3.32 2.01
N PHE A 149 -9.88 -4.41 1.92
CA PHE A 149 -10.38 -5.13 3.10
C PHE A 149 -9.24 -5.59 4.01
N MET A 150 -8.19 -6.18 3.44
CA MET A 150 -7.04 -6.66 4.20
C MET A 150 -6.29 -5.51 4.90
N ILE A 151 -6.06 -4.40 4.19
CA ILE A 151 -5.38 -3.23 4.75
C ILE A 151 -6.21 -2.58 5.85
N LEU A 152 -7.51 -2.33 5.61
CA LEU A 152 -8.40 -1.73 6.60
C LEU A 152 -8.48 -2.57 7.88
N ARG A 153 -8.55 -3.89 7.74
CA ARG A 153 -8.56 -4.81 8.87
C ARG A 153 -7.30 -4.66 9.74
N GLU A 154 -6.12 -4.62 9.13
CA GLU A 154 -4.86 -4.47 9.88
C GLU A 154 -4.72 -3.05 10.45
N MET A 155 -5.16 -2.02 9.73
CA MET A 155 -5.17 -0.64 10.24
C MET A 155 -6.05 -0.49 11.50
N ILE A 156 -7.25 -1.10 11.49
CA ILE A 156 -8.15 -1.09 12.65
C ILE A 156 -7.49 -1.85 13.82
N ARG A 157 -6.92 -3.02 13.54
CA ARG A 157 -6.25 -3.84 14.55
C ARG A 157 -5.09 -3.10 15.19
N ARG A 158 -4.23 -2.45 14.39
CA ARG A 158 -3.12 -1.64 14.86
C ARG A 158 -3.59 -0.45 15.69
N LYS A 159 -4.67 0.22 15.25
CA LYS A 159 -5.27 1.33 16.02
C LYS A 159 -5.67 0.86 17.42
N ASN A 160 -6.47 -0.21 17.50
CA ASN A 160 -6.97 -0.73 18.77
C ASN A 160 -5.82 -1.12 19.71
N MET A 161 -4.75 -1.68 19.16
CA MET A 161 -3.57 -2.05 19.92
C MET A 161 -2.81 -0.82 20.45
N LEU A 162 -2.63 0.22 19.64
CA LEU A 162 -1.98 1.47 20.08
C LEU A 162 -2.82 2.23 21.12
N GLU A 163 -4.14 2.20 21.01
CA GLU A 163 -5.05 2.79 21.99
C GLU A 163 -5.00 2.05 23.34
N THR A 164 -4.89 0.71 23.34
CA THR A 164 -4.75 -0.08 24.57
C THR A 164 -3.40 0.13 25.28
N MET A 165 -2.36 0.48 24.52
CA MET A 165 -1.02 0.74 25.06
C MET A 165 -0.80 2.19 25.50
N ALA A 166 -1.86 3.03 25.50
CA ALA A 166 -1.79 4.45 25.86
C ALA A 166 -0.71 5.25 25.09
N ALA A 167 -0.38 4.84 23.87
CA ALA A 167 0.60 5.51 23.01
C ALA A 167 -0.02 6.76 22.35
N THR A 168 -0.38 7.76 23.19
CA THR A 168 -1.10 8.97 22.77
C THR A 168 -0.31 9.83 21.80
N ASP A 169 1.01 9.83 21.88
CA ASP A 169 1.88 10.68 21.04
C ASP A 169 1.94 10.22 19.56
N MET A 170 1.62 8.96 19.29
CA MET A 170 1.59 8.39 17.93
C MET A 170 0.25 8.56 17.21
N LEU A 171 -0.83 8.93 17.91
CA LEU A 171 -2.18 9.04 17.35
C LEU A 171 -2.32 10.01 16.17
N PRO A 172 -1.68 11.20 16.16
CA PRO A 172 -1.78 12.11 15.03
C PRO A 172 -1.21 11.51 13.74
N TYR A 173 -0.05 10.87 13.80
CA TYR A 173 0.58 10.21 12.66
C TYR A 173 -0.28 9.07 12.10
N VAL A 174 -0.87 8.25 12.97
CA VAL A 174 -1.78 7.18 12.59
C VAL A 174 -3.03 7.72 11.90
N ARG A 175 -3.54 8.88 12.31
CA ARG A 175 -4.70 9.53 11.66
C ARG A 175 -4.37 9.98 10.25
N TYR A 176 -3.24 10.69 10.04
CA TYR A 176 -2.82 11.16 8.71
C TYR A 176 -2.49 10.01 7.76
N SER A 177 -1.76 9.02 8.21
CA SER A 177 -1.46 7.81 7.42
C SER A 177 -2.75 7.11 6.98
N ARG A 178 -3.70 6.96 7.89
CA ARG A 178 -4.99 6.33 7.61
C ARG A 178 -5.82 7.15 6.62
N ALA A 179 -5.89 8.47 6.80
CA ALA A 179 -6.60 9.35 5.89
C ALA A 179 -6.02 9.28 4.48
N SER A 180 -4.70 9.30 4.32
CA SER A 180 -4.06 9.21 3.00
C SER A 180 -4.34 7.88 2.30
N VAL A 181 -4.32 6.77 3.03
CA VAL A 181 -4.65 5.43 2.50
C VAL A 181 -6.12 5.36 2.08
N ILE A 182 -7.05 5.88 2.88
CA ILE A 182 -8.49 5.89 2.55
C ILE A 182 -8.74 6.75 1.30
N ILE A 183 -8.15 7.95 1.22
CA ILE A 183 -8.28 8.84 0.07
C ILE A 183 -7.72 8.16 -1.19
N LEU A 184 -6.54 7.52 -1.09
CA LEU A 184 -5.96 6.77 -2.20
C LEU A 184 -6.91 5.67 -2.69
N TRP A 185 -7.50 4.89 -1.78
CA TRP A 185 -8.40 3.81 -2.15
C TRP A 185 -9.73 4.30 -2.74
N LEU A 186 -10.29 5.39 -2.23
CA LEU A 186 -11.46 6.02 -2.84
C LEU A 186 -11.18 6.46 -4.28
N ALA A 187 -10.00 7.04 -4.52
CA ALA A 187 -9.56 7.42 -5.85
C ALA A 187 -9.37 6.20 -6.77
N VAL A 188 -8.76 5.11 -6.26
CA VAL A 188 -8.57 3.85 -7.02
C VAL A 188 -9.89 3.17 -7.34
N LEU A 189 -10.90 3.24 -6.46
CA LEU A 189 -12.23 2.70 -6.73
C LEU A 189 -12.97 3.44 -7.87
N ALA A 190 -12.61 4.69 -8.15
CA ALA A 190 -13.15 5.43 -9.30
C ALA A 190 -12.50 5.01 -10.64
N MET A 191 -11.32 4.37 -10.61
CA MET A 191 -10.57 3.97 -11.82
C MET A 191 -11.34 3.02 -12.75
N PRO A 192 -12.05 1.98 -12.29
CA PRO A 192 -12.81 1.08 -13.17
C PRO A 192 -13.79 1.83 -14.10
N VAL A 193 -14.40 2.90 -13.60
CA VAL A 193 -15.32 3.72 -14.38
C VAL A 193 -14.55 4.59 -15.39
N ALA A 194 -13.43 5.18 -14.97
CA ALA A 194 -12.58 6.03 -15.84
C ALA A 194 -11.87 5.24 -16.94
N ILE A 195 -11.67 3.93 -16.79
CA ILE A 195 -11.01 3.09 -17.78
C ILE A 195 -11.79 3.09 -19.11
N PHE A 196 -13.13 3.14 -19.07
CA PHE A 196 -13.99 3.08 -20.26
C PHE A 196 -14.37 4.43 -20.83
N SER A 197 -13.99 5.54 -20.22
CA SER A 197 -14.35 6.88 -20.70
C SER A 197 -13.16 7.82 -20.62
N THR A 198 -12.72 8.30 -21.79
CA THR A 198 -11.65 9.29 -21.89
C THR A 198 -11.98 10.59 -21.17
N THR A 199 -13.26 11.02 -21.20
CA THR A 199 -13.71 12.22 -20.49
C THR A 199 -13.59 12.07 -18.98
N LEU A 200 -14.00 10.92 -18.43
CA LEU A 200 -13.86 10.64 -17.00
C LEU A 200 -12.40 10.49 -16.58
N LEU A 201 -11.54 10.02 -17.47
CA LEU A 201 -10.10 9.92 -17.21
C LEU A 201 -9.49 11.29 -16.91
N TYR A 202 -9.89 12.36 -17.62
CA TYR A 202 -9.40 13.72 -17.37
C TYR A 202 -9.80 14.27 -15.99
N ILE A 203 -10.84 13.72 -15.37
CA ILE A 203 -11.29 14.12 -14.02
C ILE A 203 -10.69 13.20 -12.96
N VAL A 204 -10.84 11.88 -13.15
CA VAL A 204 -10.41 10.87 -12.18
C VAL A 204 -8.89 10.74 -12.13
N GLY A 205 -8.22 10.89 -13.30
CA GLY A 205 -6.76 10.78 -13.38
C GLY A 205 -6.03 11.75 -12.44
N PRO A 206 -6.25 13.07 -12.54
CA PRO A 206 -5.65 14.04 -11.61
C PRO A 206 -6.01 13.77 -10.15
N ALA A 207 -7.25 13.36 -9.85
CA ALA A 207 -7.66 13.02 -8.49
C ALA A 207 -6.84 11.84 -7.92
N VAL A 208 -6.62 10.80 -8.72
CA VAL A 208 -5.76 9.66 -8.34
C VAL A 208 -4.31 10.08 -8.16
N LEU A 209 -3.79 10.94 -9.04
CA LEU A 209 -2.42 11.44 -8.94
C LEU A 209 -2.22 12.26 -7.65
N LEU A 210 -3.16 13.15 -7.34
CA LEU A 210 -3.12 13.94 -6.09
C LEU A 210 -3.24 13.05 -4.85
N ALA A 211 -4.12 12.05 -4.87
CA ALA A 211 -4.26 11.07 -3.80
C ALA A 211 -2.97 10.27 -3.60
N LEU A 212 -2.33 9.86 -4.69
CA LEU A 212 -1.05 9.15 -4.66
C LEU A 212 0.08 10.05 -4.12
N MET A 213 0.13 11.31 -4.53
CA MET A 213 1.10 12.27 -4.01
C MET A 213 0.91 12.47 -2.50
N PHE A 214 -0.32 12.66 -2.05
CA PHE A 214 -0.61 12.80 -0.63
C PHE A 214 -0.22 11.55 0.16
N PHE A 215 -0.51 10.36 -0.38
CA PHE A 215 -0.06 9.11 0.20
C PHE A 215 1.47 9.03 0.29
N ASN A 216 2.19 9.40 -0.78
CA ASN A 216 3.65 9.37 -0.79
C ASN A 216 4.27 10.33 0.22
N LEU A 217 3.75 11.55 0.34
CA LEU A 217 4.20 12.51 1.33
C LEU A 217 4.02 11.97 2.76
N THR A 218 2.86 11.38 3.04
CA THR A 218 2.62 10.77 4.37
C THR A 218 3.47 9.53 4.60
N PHE A 219 3.75 8.74 3.56
CA PHE A 219 4.63 7.59 3.63
C PHE A 219 6.08 7.99 3.94
N ILE A 220 6.59 9.04 3.29
CA ILE A 220 7.94 9.59 3.55
C ILE A 220 8.02 10.17 4.96
N ALA A 221 7.01 10.93 5.38
CA ALA A 221 6.95 11.48 6.73
C ALA A 221 6.88 10.37 7.80
N LEU A 222 6.13 9.29 7.54
CA LEU A 222 6.08 8.14 8.42
C LEU A 222 7.44 7.43 8.55
N GLY A 223 8.22 7.40 7.48
CA GLY A 223 9.53 6.75 7.46
C GLY A 223 10.51 7.28 8.49
N SER A 224 10.44 8.56 8.83
CA SER A 224 11.31 9.19 9.83
C SER A 224 10.96 8.80 11.28
N SER A 225 9.71 8.42 11.53
CA SER A 225 9.18 8.12 12.87
C SER A 225 8.64 6.67 13.00
N TYR A 226 8.80 5.85 11.95
CA TYR A 226 8.29 4.49 11.96
C TYR A 226 9.09 3.61 12.93
N ILE A 227 8.40 3.07 13.93
CA ILE A 227 8.90 2.01 14.80
C ILE A 227 8.12 0.73 14.44
N PRO A 228 8.79 -0.39 14.13
CA PRO A 228 8.12 -1.66 13.91
C PRO A 228 7.27 -2.02 15.12
N THR A 229 6.05 -2.45 14.89
CA THR A 229 5.11 -2.77 15.98
C THR A 229 5.63 -3.91 16.87
N GLU A 230 6.41 -4.83 16.30
CA GLU A 230 7.06 -5.92 17.04
C GLU A 230 8.10 -5.35 18.03
N GLU A 231 8.96 -4.44 17.60
CA GLU A 231 9.99 -3.80 18.41
C GLU A 231 9.37 -2.93 19.53
N PHE A 232 8.20 -2.35 19.26
CA PHE A 232 7.45 -1.60 20.26
C PHE A 232 6.84 -2.53 21.31
N LEU A 233 6.31 -3.69 20.91
CA LEU A 233 5.78 -4.71 21.81
C LEU A 233 6.88 -5.30 22.72
N ASP A 234 8.03 -5.63 22.15
CA ASP A 234 9.19 -6.14 22.89
C ASP A 234 9.64 -5.10 23.94
N LYS A 235 9.70 -3.81 23.58
CA LYS A 235 10.06 -2.75 24.54
C LYS A 235 9.02 -2.56 25.64
N VAL A 236 7.74 -2.73 25.36
CA VAL A 236 6.67 -2.64 26.37
C VAL A 236 6.73 -3.87 27.30
N GLU A 237 6.97 -5.05 26.77
CA GLU A 237 7.11 -6.29 27.54
C GLU A 237 8.35 -6.23 28.44
N ASP A 238 9.49 -5.80 27.93
CA ASP A 238 10.72 -5.58 28.71
C ASP A 238 10.53 -4.54 29.82
N ASN A 239 9.81 -3.45 29.57
CA ASN A 239 9.50 -2.45 30.56
C ASN A 239 8.57 -3.00 31.67
N GLN A 240 7.57 -3.81 31.30
CA GLN A 240 6.68 -4.46 32.27
C GLN A 240 7.44 -5.45 33.13
N LEU A 241 8.26 -6.31 32.53
CA LEU A 241 9.13 -7.26 33.26
C LEU A 241 10.10 -6.54 34.18
N THR A 242 10.65 -5.42 33.76
CA THR A 242 11.53 -4.60 34.60
C THR A 242 10.77 -3.97 35.76
N TYR A 243 9.52 -3.56 35.57
CA TYR A 243 8.66 -3.00 36.59
C TYR A 243 8.24 -4.06 37.61
N GLU A 244 7.82 -5.23 37.14
CA GLU A 244 7.50 -6.36 37.99
C GLU A 244 8.72 -6.83 38.80
N ASN A 245 9.89 -6.93 38.19
CA ASN A 245 11.14 -7.26 38.90
C ASN A 245 11.52 -6.22 39.95
N ARG A 246 11.23 -4.93 39.76
CA ARG A 246 11.41 -3.89 40.75
C ARG A 246 10.44 -4.06 41.93
N ILE A 247 9.17 -4.39 41.65
CA ILE A 247 8.15 -4.63 42.66
C ILE A 247 8.55 -5.86 43.48
N TYR A 248 8.99 -6.94 42.85
CA TYR A 248 9.49 -8.13 43.52
C TYR A 248 10.71 -7.84 44.43
N LYS A 249 11.66 -7.03 43.94
CA LYS A 249 12.82 -6.63 44.75
C LYS A 249 12.43 -5.77 45.96
N ILE A 250 11.49 -4.85 45.79
CA ILE A 250 10.98 -4.00 46.86
C ILE A 250 10.16 -4.85 47.84
N GLY A 251 9.27 -5.71 47.34
CA GLY A 251 8.47 -6.64 48.17
C GLY A 251 9.34 -7.61 48.93
N GLY A 252 10.35 -8.23 48.29
CA GLY A 252 11.32 -9.12 48.94
C GLY A 252 12.17 -8.39 49.99
N GLY A 253 12.55 -7.14 49.75
CA GLY A 253 13.24 -6.29 50.72
C GLY A 253 12.38 -5.98 51.96
N ILE A 254 11.09 -5.71 51.78
CA ILE A 254 10.15 -5.47 52.87
C ILE A 254 9.92 -6.72 53.70
N ILE A 255 9.75 -7.89 53.05
CA ILE A 255 9.58 -9.17 53.75
C ILE A 255 10.84 -9.52 54.54
N ALA A 256 12.03 -9.33 53.97
CA ALA A 256 13.28 -9.56 54.69
C ALA A 256 13.47 -8.61 55.89
N PHE A 257 13.02 -7.36 55.77
CA PHE A 257 13.07 -6.37 56.86
C PHE A 257 12.09 -6.71 57.98
N CYS A 258 10.87 -7.17 57.65
CA CYS A 258 9.91 -7.61 58.65
C CYS A 258 10.37 -8.87 59.39
N GLN A 259 11.05 -9.81 58.72
CA GLN A 259 11.61 -11.01 59.38
C GLN A 259 12.79 -10.72 60.32
N THR A 260 13.55 -9.65 60.06
CA THR A 260 14.67 -9.26 60.94
C THR A 260 14.24 -8.40 62.12
N THR A 261 13.03 -7.82 62.13
CA THR A 261 12.50 -7.05 63.25
C THR A 261 11.70 -7.83 64.25
N GLU A 262 11.38 -9.10 64.01
CA GLU A 262 10.74 -10.00 64.96
C GLU A 262 11.71 -10.68 65.95
N PHE A 263 12.99 -10.36 65.95
CA PHE A 263 14.03 -10.94 66.82
C PHE A 263 14.69 -9.91 67.76
N TYR A 264 13.93 -8.87 68.18
CA TYR A 264 14.39 -8.04 69.33
C TYR A 264 13.25 -7.81 70.31
#